data_396a9aba84fc427b044ce2205447d867
#
_entry.id   396a9aba84fc427b044ce2205447d867
#
_cell.length_a   1.000
_cell.length_b   1.000
_cell.length_c   1.000
_cell.angle_alpha   90.00
_cell.angle_beta   90.00
_cell.angle_gamma   90.00
#
_symmetry.space_group_name_H-M   'P 1'
#
loop_
_entity.id
_entity.type
_entity.pdbx_description
1 polymer ?
#
loop_
_entity_poly.entity_id
_entity_poly.type
_entity_poly.pdbx_seq_one_letter_code
_entity_poly.pdbx_strand_id
1 'polypeptide(L)'
;MHEGPVVLFAGGGTGGHLYPALAIADALRCRRPNIRVVFMGATRGIEARILPQKDEEHFLLPVRGLDRGLRGAFWRTIPALATSLLEAARVMRRLQPGAVVITGGYASAPAGVIAAFTGVPLLIQEQNAVPGMVTKALSRFAKTIHTAFEGTAEGLPLGVRN
;
A
#
# COMPACT_ATOMS: atom_id res chain seq x y z
N MET A 1 17.52 -2.35 -18.16
CA MET A 1 16.49 -1.43 -17.58
C MET A 1 15.13 -1.94 -18.02
N HIS A 2 14.22 -2.25 -17.08
CA HIS A 2 12.87 -2.65 -17.46
C HIS A 2 12.12 -1.41 -17.98
N GLU A 3 11.83 -1.38 -19.26
CA GLU A 3 11.09 -0.29 -19.94
C GLU A 3 9.55 -0.45 -19.82
N GLY A 4 9.09 -1.44 -19.08
CA GLY A 4 7.67 -1.73 -18.92
C GLY A 4 6.95 -0.80 -17.96
N PRO A 5 5.59 -0.76 -18.01
CA PRO A 5 4.79 0.03 -17.08
C PRO A 5 5.03 -0.41 -15.64
N VAL A 6 5.15 0.57 -14.74
CA VAL A 6 5.41 0.32 -13.32
C VAL A 6 4.10 0.15 -12.57
N VAL A 7 3.98 -0.89 -11.75
CA VAL A 7 2.93 -1.03 -10.74
C VAL A 7 3.58 -1.02 -9.35
N LEU A 8 3.15 -0.10 -8.51
CA LEU A 8 3.61 0.04 -7.15
C LEU A 8 2.66 -0.69 -6.20
N PHE A 9 3.18 -1.69 -5.49
CA PHE A 9 2.48 -2.37 -4.42
C PHE A 9 2.87 -1.75 -3.07
N ALA A 10 1.88 -1.37 -2.27
CA ALA A 10 2.12 -0.85 -0.93
C ALA A 10 1.28 -1.59 0.10
N GLY A 11 1.95 -2.13 1.09
CA GLY A 11 1.32 -2.90 2.16
C GLY A 11 2.36 -3.52 3.06
N GLY A 12 1.96 -3.87 4.26
CA GLY A 12 2.90 -4.47 5.19
C GLY A 12 2.58 -4.16 6.65
N GLY A 13 3.62 -4.17 7.47
CA GLY A 13 3.50 -4.21 8.92
C GLY A 13 3.28 -5.64 9.42
N THR A 14 2.48 -6.44 8.72
CA THR A 14 2.21 -7.85 9.03
C THR A 14 2.21 -8.71 7.77
N GLY A 15 2.36 -10.03 7.95
CA GLY A 15 2.29 -11.00 6.84
C GLY A 15 0.93 -11.00 6.12
N GLY A 16 -0.16 -10.76 6.87
CA GLY A 16 -1.51 -10.69 6.29
C GLY A 16 -1.70 -9.60 5.23
N HIS A 17 -0.85 -8.60 5.21
CA HIS A 17 -0.85 -7.54 4.18
C HIS A 17 0.24 -7.74 3.13
N LEU A 18 1.41 -8.25 3.51
CA LEU A 18 2.53 -8.43 2.59
C LEU A 18 2.33 -9.61 1.63
N TYR A 19 1.92 -10.77 2.13
CA TYR A 19 1.79 -11.96 1.28
C TYR A 19 0.71 -11.84 0.20
N PRO A 20 -0.47 -11.23 0.43
CA PRO A 20 -1.40 -10.91 -0.65
C PRO A 20 -0.79 -10.01 -1.73
N ALA A 21 0.00 -8.99 -1.35
CA ALA A 21 0.70 -8.13 -2.30
C ALA A 21 1.67 -8.93 -3.19
N LEU A 22 2.48 -9.80 -2.58
CA LEU A 22 3.42 -10.68 -3.29
C LEU A 22 2.67 -11.62 -4.26
N ALA A 23 1.61 -12.28 -3.79
CA ALA A 23 0.83 -13.21 -4.61
C ALA A 23 0.19 -12.51 -5.83
N ILE A 24 -0.36 -11.30 -5.65
CA ILE A 24 -0.93 -10.52 -6.75
C ILE A 24 0.17 -10.08 -7.72
N ALA A 25 1.32 -9.65 -7.21
CA ALA A 25 2.47 -9.25 -8.01
C ALA A 25 2.99 -10.41 -8.87
N ASP A 26 3.11 -11.60 -8.31
CA ASP A 26 3.53 -12.81 -9.03
C ASP A 26 2.52 -13.18 -10.12
N ALA A 27 1.23 -13.17 -9.81
CA ALA A 27 0.17 -13.42 -10.80
C ALA A 27 0.16 -12.37 -11.92
N LEU A 28 0.47 -11.12 -11.58
CA LEU A 28 0.56 -10.03 -12.55
C LEU A 28 1.75 -10.22 -13.50
N ARG A 29 2.92 -10.58 -12.97
CA ARG A 29 4.12 -10.90 -13.78
C ARG A 29 3.89 -12.06 -14.74
N CYS A 30 3.20 -13.12 -14.29
CA CYS A 30 2.84 -14.24 -15.16
C CYS A 30 1.97 -13.81 -16.33
N ARG A 31 1.04 -12.87 -16.12
CA ARG A 31 0.12 -12.39 -17.18
C ARG A 31 0.70 -11.27 -18.03
N ARG A 32 1.64 -10.51 -17.50
CA ARG A 32 2.27 -9.34 -18.12
C ARG A 32 3.78 -9.34 -17.85
N PRO A 33 4.58 -10.16 -18.56
CA PRO A 33 6.01 -10.33 -18.29
C PRO A 33 6.83 -9.04 -18.34
N ASN A 34 6.38 -8.05 -19.11
CA ASN A 34 7.08 -6.77 -19.25
C ASN A 34 6.73 -5.76 -18.15
N ILE A 35 5.88 -6.13 -17.19
CA ILE A 35 5.52 -5.20 -16.10
C ILE A 35 6.64 -5.13 -15.07
N ARG A 36 6.97 -3.91 -14.64
CA ARG A 36 7.87 -3.69 -13.52
C ARG A 36 7.06 -3.56 -12.24
N VAL A 37 7.29 -4.46 -11.32
CA VAL A 37 6.68 -4.43 -9.98
C VAL A 37 7.66 -3.83 -8.99
N VAL A 38 7.20 -2.88 -8.20
CA VAL A 38 7.97 -2.24 -7.12
C VAL A 38 7.15 -2.29 -5.86
N PHE A 39 7.78 -2.56 -4.72
CA PHE A 39 7.11 -2.60 -3.42
C PHE A 39 7.46 -1.37 -2.59
N MET A 40 6.51 -0.92 -1.77
CA MET A 40 6.71 0.12 -0.77
C MET A 40 6.16 -0.34 0.57
N GLY A 41 6.99 -0.31 1.60
CA GLY A 41 6.65 -0.79 2.92
C GLY A 41 7.25 0.05 4.04
N ALA A 42 7.20 -0.43 5.27
CA ALA A 42 7.76 0.23 6.44
C ALA A 42 9.12 -0.37 6.82
N THR A 43 10.05 0.46 7.30
CA THR A 43 11.38 0.03 7.78
C THR A 43 11.32 -0.92 8.97
N ARG A 44 10.21 -0.96 9.71
CA ARG A 44 10.00 -1.79 10.89
C ARG A 44 8.96 -2.89 10.69
N GLY A 45 8.46 -3.08 9.48
CA GLY A 45 7.52 -4.14 9.14
C GLY A 45 8.21 -5.44 8.73
N ILE A 46 7.43 -6.49 8.55
CA ILE A 46 7.93 -7.78 8.05
C ILE A 46 8.53 -7.65 6.65
N GLU A 47 8.05 -6.68 5.86
CA GLU A 47 8.50 -6.36 4.52
C GLU A 47 9.99 -5.99 4.47
N ALA A 48 10.51 -5.33 5.49
CA ALA A 48 11.93 -4.98 5.58
C ALA A 48 12.87 -6.21 5.59
N ARG A 49 12.34 -7.37 5.98
CA ARG A 49 13.06 -8.63 5.97
C ARG A 49 12.74 -9.47 4.73
N ILE A 50 11.48 -9.56 4.37
CA ILE A 50 11.01 -10.50 3.34
C ILE A 50 11.31 -10.00 1.92
N LEU A 51 11.12 -8.70 1.64
CA LEU A 51 11.34 -8.17 0.28
C LEU A 51 12.80 -8.33 -0.18
N PRO A 52 13.84 -8.00 0.64
CA PRO A 52 15.22 -8.29 0.27
C PRO A 52 15.52 -9.78 0.07
N GLN A 53 14.96 -10.65 0.92
CA GLN A 53 15.15 -12.10 0.80
C GLN A 53 14.56 -12.69 -0.49
N LYS A 54 13.55 -12.02 -1.06
CA LYS A 54 12.91 -12.40 -2.32
C LYS A 54 13.48 -11.66 -3.54
N ASP A 55 14.52 -10.85 -3.34
CA ASP A 55 15.12 -10.01 -4.39
C ASP A 55 14.09 -9.07 -5.06
N GLU A 56 13.09 -8.62 -4.30
CA GLU A 56 12.06 -7.70 -4.78
C GLU A 56 12.56 -6.27 -4.80
N GLU A 57 12.29 -5.54 -5.89
CA GLU A 57 12.56 -4.11 -5.92
C GLU A 57 11.66 -3.38 -4.92
N HIS A 58 12.25 -2.65 -3.98
CA HIS A 58 11.48 -2.08 -2.88
C HIS A 58 12.02 -0.76 -2.33
N PHE A 59 11.13 -0.02 -1.69
CA PHE A 59 11.42 1.19 -0.90
C PHE A 59 10.81 1.05 0.48
N LEU A 60 11.59 1.35 1.51
CA LEU A 60 11.16 1.26 2.90
C LEU A 60 11.07 2.66 3.52
N LEU A 61 9.89 3.01 4.00
CA LEU A 61 9.58 4.30 4.59
C LEU A 61 9.64 4.25 6.13
N PRO A 62 9.97 5.35 6.82
CA PRO A 62 10.00 5.40 8.29
C PRO A 62 8.61 5.47 8.92
N VAL A 63 7.56 5.09 8.19
CA VAL A 63 6.19 5.07 8.68
C VAL A 63 6.03 4.12 9.87
N ARG A 64 5.23 4.54 10.85
CA ARG A 64 4.92 3.78 12.06
C ARG A 64 3.43 3.56 12.19
N GLY A 65 3.04 2.40 12.71
CA GLY A 65 1.68 2.16 13.14
C GLY A 65 1.29 3.10 14.29
N LEU A 66 0.01 3.43 14.39
CA LEU A 66 -0.53 4.16 15.54
C LEU A 66 -0.58 3.21 16.74
N ASP A 67 0.27 3.42 17.73
CA ASP A 67 0.20 2.73 19.00
C ASP A 67 -1.05 3.19 19.76
N ARG A 68 -1.98 2.27 20.00
CA ARG A 68 -3.29 2.53 20.62
C ARG A 68 -3.23 2.90 22.11
N GLY A 69 -2.11 3.26 22.67
CA GLY A 69 -1.96 3.37 24.13
C GLY A 69 -1.30 4.63 24.70
N LEU A 70 -0.72 5.50 23.91
CA LEU A 70 0.11 6.57 24.47
C LEU A 70 -0.23 7.94 23.88
N ARG A 71 -0.86 8.80 24.70
CA ARG A 71 -1.07 10.23 24.39
C ARG A 71 0.23 10.97 24.00
N GLY A 72 1.42 10.45 24.38
CA GLY A 72 2.73 10.98 23.99
C GLY A 72 3.26 10.49 22.65
N ALA A 73 2.70 9.43 22.06
CA ALA A 73 3.12 8.89 20.76
C ALA A 73 2.71 9.79 19.58
N PHE A 74 1.68 10.59 19.73
CA PHE A 74 1.15 11.49 18.70
C PHE A 74 2.23 12.42 18.11
N TRP A 75 3.00 13.10 18.95
CA TRP A 75 4.05 14.03 18.53
C TRP A 75 5.23 13.36 17.80
N ARG A 76 5.44 12.06 18.01
CA ARG A 76 6.46 11.28 17.31
C ARG A 76 5.94 10.70 16.01
N THR A 77 4.64 10.47 15.90
CA THR A 77 4.00 9.87 14.73
C THR A 77 3.82 10.87 13.60
N ILE A 78 3.50 12.14 13.92
CA ILE A 78 3.30 13.19 12.90
C ILE A 78 4.56 13.44 12.06
N PRO A 79 5.77 13.69 12.64
CA PRO A 79 6.97 13.87 11.84
C PRO A 79 7.32 12.67 10.98
N ALA A 80 7.17 11.45 11.53
CA ALA A 80 7.42 10.23 10.78
C ALA A 80 6.44 10.04 9.62
N LEU A 81 5.17 10.41 9.81
CA LEU A 81 4.17 10.38 8.75
C LEU A 81 4.47 11.43 7.67
N ALA A 82 4.79 12.66 8.06
CA ALA A 82 5.15 13.71 7.10
C ALA A 82 6.39 13.34 6.28
N THR A 83 7.45 12.81 6.93
CA THR A 83 8.63 12.31 6.24
C THR A 83 8.27 11.17 5.28
N SER A 84 7.44 10.22 5.72
CA SER A 84 7.02 9.09 4.88
C SER A 84 6.19 9.54 3.68
N LEU A 85 5.33 10.54 3.82
CA LEU A 85 4.57 11.12 2.71
C LEU A 85 5.50 11.81 1.70
N LEU A 86 6.48 12.59 2.17
CA LEU A 86 7.46 13.26 1.31
C LEU A 86 8.32 12.25 0.56
N GLU A 87 8.78 11.20 1.23
CA GLU A 87 9.56 10.14 0.60
C GLU A 87 8.71 9.35 -0.41
N ALA A 88 7.48 8.98 -0.06
CA ALA A 88 6.56 8.33 -0.99
C ALA A 88 6.32 9.19 -2.25
N ALA A 89 6.11 10.50 -2.07
CA ALA A 89 5.93 11.42 -3.19
C ALA A 89 7.17 11.49 -4.09
N ARG A 90 8.38 11.51 -3.51
CA ARG A 90 9.65 11.50 -4.27
C ARG A 90 9.82 10.21 -5.06
N VAL A 91 9.58 9.07 -4.42
CA VAL A 91 9.67 7.75 -5.04
C VAL A 91 8.65 7.64 -6.18
N MET A 92 7.39 7.98 -5.94
CA MET A 92 6.33 7.90 -6.95
C MET A 92 6.58 8.85 -8.13
N ARG A 93 7.09 10.06 -7.86
CA ARG A 93 7.48 11.00 -8.93
C ARG A 93 8.63 10.46 -9.79
N ARG A 94 9.59 9.73 -9.19
CA ARG A 94 10.69 9.09 -9.91
C ARG A 94 10.25 7.87 -10.70
N LEU A 95 9.38 7.04 -10.11
CA LEU A 95 8.92 5.78 -10.71
C LEU A 95 7.82 5.99 -11.75
N GLN A 96 7.03 7.06 -11.64
CA GLN A 96 5.86 7.33 -12.49
C GLN A 96 4.94 6.10 -12.61
N PRO A 97 4.46 5.51 -11.49
CA PRO A 97 3.69 4.29 -11.55
C PRO A 97 2.37 4.51 -12.30
N GLY A 98 2.03 3.59 -13.20
CA GLY A 98 0.75 3.58 -13.91
C GLY A 98 -0.43 3.15 -13.02
N ALA A 99 -0.15 2.50 -11.88
CA ALA A 99 -1.12 2.15 -10.85
C ALA A 99 -0.44 1.92 -9.50
N VAL A 100 -1.20 2.15 -8.42
CA VAL A 100 -0.83 1.80 -7.05
C VAL A 100 -1.82 0.77 -6.53
N VAL A 101 -1.32 -0.34 -6.02
CA VAL A 101 -2.11 -1.38 -5.36
C VAL A 101 -1.79 -1.38 -3.88
N ILE A 102 -2.78 -1.13 -3.04
CA ILE A 102 -2.62 -1.23 -1.59
C ILE A 102 -3.30 -2.48 -1.05
N THR A 103 -2.63 -3.18 -0.14
CA THR A 103 -3.12 -4.39 0.51
C THR A 103 -3.41 -4.20 2.00
N GLY A 104 -3.44 -2.93 2.43
CA GLY A 104 -3.73 -2.57 3.81
C GLY A 104 -2.50 -2.47 4.72
N GLY A 105 -2.79 -2.31 6.01
CA GLY A 105 -1.78 -1.97 7.01
C GLY A 105 -1.34 -0.50 6.94
N TYR A 106 -0.72 -0.03 8.01
CA TYR A 106 -0.25 1.37 8.10
C TYR A 106 0.84 1.70 7.07
N ALA A 107 1.59 0.68 6.62
CA ALA A 107 2.65 0.82 5.64
C ALA A 107 2.15 1.25 4.25
N SER A 108 0.88 0.96 3.93
CA SER A 108 0.28 1.35 2.66
C SER A 108 -0.21 2.80 2.61
N ALA A 109 -0.39 3.45 3.76
CA ALA A 109 -0.99 4.78 3.84
C ALA A 109 -0.23 5.85 3.03
N PRO A 110 1.11 5.98 3.11
CA PRO A 110 1.81 7.03 2.35
C PRO A 110 1.60 6.91 0.84
N ALA A 111 1.79 5.71 0.27
CA ALA A 111 1.59 5.50 -1.18
C ALA A 111 0.14 5.73 -1.59
N GLY A 112 -0.83 5.22 -0.83
CA GLY A 112 -2.24 5.39 -1.12
C GLY A 112 -2.69 6.85 -1.07
N VAL A 113 -2.21 7.62 -0.09
CA VAL A 113 -2.48 9.06 0.01
C VAL A 113 -1.90 9.80 -1.20
N ILE A 114 -0.64 9.57 -1.54
CA ILE A 114 -0.02 10.23 -2.70
C ILE A 114 -0.74 9.85 -4.00
N ALA A 115 -1.12 8.58 -4.19
CA ALA A 115 -1.90 8.16 -5.36
C ALA A 115 -3.23 8.92 -5.46
N ALA A 116 -3.97 9.05 -4.35
CA ALA A 116 -5.23 9.76 -4.27
C ALA A 116 -5.09 11.25 -4.66
N PHE A 117 -4.01 11.91 -4.25
CA PHE A 117 -3.79 13.33 -4.55
C PHE A 117 -3.16 13.59 -5.93
N THR A 118 -2.46 12.63 -6.51
CA THR A 118 -1.78 12.79 -7.80
C THR A 118 -2.57 12.23 -8.99
N GLY A 119 -3.75 11.64 -8.72
CA GLY A 119 -4.59 11.04 -9.77
C GLY A 119 -4.05 9.72 -10.32
N VAL A 120 -3.02 9.14 -9.72
CA VAL A 120 -2.55 7.80 -10.07
C VAL A 120 -3.63 6.77 -9.69
N PRO A 121 -4.05 5.89 -10.61
CA PRO A 121 -5.05 4.88 -10.32
C PRO A 121 -4.73 4.08 -9.04
N LEU A 122 -5.59 4.19 -8.04
CA LEU A 122 -5.47 3.48 -6.76
C LEU A 122 -6.39 2.26 -6.77
N LEU A 123 -5.82 1.09 -6.55
CA LEU A 123 -6.55 -0.16 -6.36
C LEU A 123 -6.34 -0.63 -4.91
N ILE A 124 -7.39 -1.15 -4.32
CA ILE A 124 -7.34 -1.68 -2.94
C ILE A 124 -7.68 -3.16 -2.97
N GLN A 125 -6.85 -3.95 -2.34
CA GLN A 125 -7.14 -5.34 -2.00
C GLN A 125 -7.37 -5.43 -0.50
N GLU A 126 -8.58 -5.78 -0.07
CA GLU A 126 -8.91 -6.00 1.34
C GLU A 126 -9.19 -7.48 1.58
N GLN A 127 -8.32 -8.10 2.35
CA GLN A 127 -8.37 -9.53 2.66
C GLN A 127 -9.08 -9.84 3.98
N ASN A 128 -9.46 -8.83 4.75
CA ASN A 128 -10.16 -9.01 6.02
C ASN A 128 -11.66 -8.84 5.86
N ALA A 129 -12.45 -9.56 6.66
CA ALA A 129 -13.89 -9.39 6.72
C ALA A 129 -14.31 -7.99 7.22
N VAL A 130 -13.46 -7.39 8.08
CA VAL A 130 -13.65 -6.00 8.53
C VAL A 130 -12.54 -5.14 7.93
N PRO A 131 -12.89 -4.14 7.10
CA PRO A 131 -11.90 -3.29 6.45
C PRO A 131 -11.04 -2.54 7.46
N GLY A 132 -9.71 -2.49 7.17
CA GLY A 132 -8.77 -1.74 7.97
C GLY A 132 -8.98 -0.22 7.87
N MET A 133 -8.40 0.55 8.80
CA MET A 133 -8.54 2.02 8.83
C MET A 133 -8.02 2.68 7.56
N VAL A 134 -6.91 2.22 7.02
CA VAL A 134 -6.33 2.76 5.78
C VAL A 134 -7.24 2.47 4.60
N THR A 135 -7.77 1.24 4.49
CA THR A 135 -8.76 0.85 3.48
C THR A 135 -9.98 1.76 3.55
N LYS A 136 -10.56 1.95 4.75
CA LYS A 136 -11.74 2.83 4.95
C LYS A 136 -11.46 4.28 4.53
N ALA A 137 -10.31 4.82 4.93
CA ALA A 137 -9.95 6.20 4.62
C ALA A 137 -9.73 6.45 3.12
N LEU A 138 -9.14 5.49 2.42
CA LEU A 138 -8.76 5.62 1.02
C LEU A 138 -9.79 5.06 0.03
N SER A 139 -10.79 4.33 0.51
CA SER A 139 -11.80 3.67 -0.34
C SER A 139 -12.49 4.63 -1.32
N ARG A 140 -12.81 5.86 -0.88
CA ARG A 140 -13.46 6.88 -1.72
C ARG A 140 -12.60 7.38 -2.88
N PHE A 141 -11.29 7.17 -2.82
CA PHE A 141 -10.33 7.57 -3.86
C PHE A 141 -9.92 6.37 -4.74
N ALA A 142 -10.31 5.17 -4.36
CA ALA A 142 -9.96 3.98 -5.10
C ALA A 142 -10.75 3.87 -6.40
N LYS A 143 -10.05 3.50 -7.47
CA LYS A 143 -10.66 3.15 -8.75
C LYS A 143 -11.42 1.82 -8.65
N THR A 144 -10.88 0.88 -7.87
CA THR A 144 -11.48 -0.45 -7.65
C THR A 144 -11.07 -0.95 -6.27
N ILE A 145 -11.98 -1.62 -5.59
CA ILE A 145 -11.72 -2.33 -4.35
C ILE A 145 -12.09 -3.80 -4.55
N HIS A 146 -11.13 -4.67 -4.31
CA HIS A 146 -11.33 -6.11 -4.29
C HIS A 146 -11.42 -6.57 -2.83
N THR A 147 -12.48 -7.24 -2.48
CA THR A 147 -12.71 -7.79 -1.12
C THR A 147 -12.67 -9.31 -1.16
N ALA A 148 -12.10 -9.92 -0.13
CA ALA A 148 -12.07 -11.38 -0.01
C ALA A 148 -13.38 -11.98 0.51
N PHE A 149 -14.23 -11.17 1.15
CA PHE A 149 -15.49 -11.60 1.74
C PHE A 149 -16.63 -10.68 1.28
N GLU A 150 -17.81 -11.25 1.01
CA GLU A 150 -18.99 -10.51 0.52
C GLU A 150 -19.39 -9.37 1.46
N GLY A 151 -19.44 -9.59 2.78
CA GLY A 151 -19.82 -8.57 3.77
C GLY A 151 -18.79 -7.45 4.01
N THR A 152 -17.59 -7.55 3.45
CA THR A 152 -16.55 -6.52 3.68
C THR A 152 -16.94 -5.16 3.14
N ALA A 153 -17.68 -5.12 2.04
CA ALA A 153 -18.13 -3.89 1.40
C ALA A 153 -19.07 -3.05 2.30
N GLU A 154 -19.84 -3.70 3.18
CA GLU A 154 -20.74 -3.02 4.13
C GLU A 154 -19.98 -2.16 5.15
N GLY A 155 -18.73 -2.50 5.44
CA GLY A 155 -17.85 -1.74 6.32
C GLY A 155 -17.15 -0.56 5.65
N LEU A 156 -17.37 -0.33 4.34
CA LEU A 156 -16.80 0.78 3.58
C LEU A 156 -17.75 1.98 3.55
N PRO A 157 -17.26 3.21 3.38
CA PRO A 157 -18.09 4.40 3.19
C PRO A 157 -19.04 4.24 1.99
N LEU A 158 -20.27 4.77 2.11
CA LEU A 158 -21.26 4.74 1.05
C LEU A 158 -20.73 5.38 -0.25
N GLY A 159 -21.08 4.79 -1.40
CA GLY A 159 -20.68 5.30 -2.73
C GLY A 159 -19.40 4.67 -3.31
N VAL A 160 -18.79 3.74 -2.60
CA VAL A 160 -17.67 2.95 -3.14
C VAL A 160 -18.21 1.94 -4.15
N ARG A 161 -17.64 1.94 -5.36
CA ARG A 161 -17.97 0.92 -6.40
C ARG A 161 -17.04 -0.30 -6.22
N ASN A 162 -17.64 -1.45 -6.11
CA ASN A 162 -16.93 -2.74 -6.16
C ASN A 162 -16.56 -3.11 -7.58
#